data_bf42f6bc4914756609a419c3e6670b95
#
_entry.id   bf42f6bc4914756609a419c3e6670b95
#
_cell.length_a   1.000
_cell.length_b   1.000
_cell.length_c   1.000
_cell.angle_alpha   90.00
_cell.angle_beta   90.00
_cell.angle_gamma   90.00
#
_symmetry.space_group_name_H-M   'P 1'
#
loop_
_entity.id
_entity.type
_entity.pdbx_description
1 polymer ?
#
loop_
_entity_poly.entity_id
_entity_poly.type
_entity_poly.pdbx_seq_one_letter_code
_entity_poly.pdbx_strand_id
1 'polypeptide(L)'
;LGRQHLFQLLDLVENSEYVYILETNGITLGADPEFAQALAKYKRLHVRVSIKGTSEDEYHELTGAMPSSYRLPFLGLGHLIDAGVSCNACVMVSFSDEDGIAQVKRDLGKVHPGILKSVELEKITMFPKVAERLKKAGLKPTSAKYIRGKRRAAQGQSAGTRQLSSNINY
;
A
#
# COMPACT_ATOMS: atom_id res chain seq x y z
N LEU A 1 -15.00 1.37 -7.92
CA LEU A 1 -15.79 2.58 -8.22
C LEU A 1 -15.89 2.76 -9.73
N GLY A 2 -17.11 2.90 -10.28
CA GLY A 2 -17.27 3.17 -11.71
C GLY A 2 -16.76 4.58 -12.07
N ARG A 3 -16.27 4.75 -13.32
CA ARG A 3 -15.70 6.03 -13.81
C ARG A 3 -16.66 7.21 -13.58
N GLN A 4 -17.95 7.04 -13.88
CA GLN A 4 -18.97 8.08 -13.67
C GLN A 4 -19.08 8.54 -12.22
N HIS A 5 -19.12 7.59 -11.27
CA HIS A 5 -19.18 7.92 -9.83
C HIS A 5 -17.90 8.62 -9.35
N LEU A 6 -16.75 8.25 -9.90
CA LEU A 6 -15.50 8.95 -9.58
C LEU A 6 -15.59 10.42 -9.99
N PHE A 7 -16.02 10.71 -11.21
CA PHE A 7 -16.15 12.10 -11.66
C PHE A 7 -17.15 12.90 -10.84
N GLN A 8 -18.29 12.31 -10.46
CA GLN A 8 -19.25 12.96 -9.56
C GLN A 8 -18.62 13.31 -8.19
N LEU A 9 -17.81 12.42 -7.61
CA LEU A 9 -17.10 12.71 -6.37
C LEU A 9 -16.06 13.82 -6.56
N LEU A 10 -15.29 13.77 -7.65
CA LEU A 10 -14.29 14.79 -7.96
C LEU A 10 -14.91 16.16 -8.18
N ASP A 11 -16.06 16.24 -8.85
CA ASP A 11 -16.81 17.49 -9.05
C ASP A 11 -17.25 18.10 -7.70
N LEU A 12 -17.62 17.27 -6.72
CA LEU A 12 -17.96 17.74 -5.37
C LEU A 12 -16.73 18.27 -4.62
N VAL A 13 -15.59 17.54 -4.71
CA VAL A 13 -14.36 17.91 -4.00
C VAL A 13 -13.71 19.15 -4.60
N GLU A 14 -13.76 19.33 -5.92
CA GLU A 14 -13.14 20.47 -6.61
C GLU A 14 -13.65 21.82 -6.09
N ASN A 15 -14.92 21.86 -5.65
CA ASN A 15 -15.55 23.05 -5.04
C ASN A 15 -15.38 23.13 -3.51
N SER A 16 -14.56 22.27 -2.91
CA SER A 16 -14.32 22.21 -1.47
C SER A 16 -12.87 22.63 -1.14
N GLU A 17 -12.54 22.69 0.16
CA GLU A 17 -11.18 22.90 0.64
C GLU A 17 -10.36 21.61 0.75
N TYR A 18 -10.98 20.45 0.52
CA TYR A 18 -10.33 19.14 0.66
C TYR A 18 -9.53 18.76 -0.59
N VAL A 19 -8.49 17.97 -0.38
CA VAL A 19 -7.77 17.26 -1.45
C VAL A 19 -8.29 15.83 -1.49
N TYR A 20 -8.68 15.36 -2.67
CA TYR A 20 -9.07 13.97 -2.89
C TYR A 20 -7.84 13.13 -3.24
N ILE A 21 -7.59 12.07 -2.47
CA ILE A 21 -6.54 11.11 -2.76
C ILE A 21 -7.17 9.89 -3.41
N LEU A 22 -6.87 9.67 -4.69
CA LEU A 22 -7.27 8.48 -5.43
C LEU A 22 -6.18 7.43 -5.34
N GLU A 23 -6.42 6.35 -4.60
CA GLU A 23 -5.57 5.17 -4.63
C GLU A 23 -6.04 4.19 -5.72
N THR A 24 -5.15 3.81 -6.62
CA THR A 24 -5.45 2.95 -7.77
C THR A 24 -4.29 2.01 -8.07
N ASN A 25 -4.58 0.86 -8.69
CA ASN A 25 -3.54 -0.01 -9.26
C ASN A 25 -2.97 0.50 -10.61
N GLY A 26 -3.49 1.61 -11.13
CA GLY A 26 -2.99 2.25 -12.35
C GLY A 26 -3.29 1.52 -13.67
N ILE A 27 -3.89 0.33 -13.65
CA ILE A 27 -4.10 -0.49 -14.85
C ILE A 27 -4.96 0.25 -15.88
N THR A 28 -6.10 0.80 -15.46
CA THR A 28 -7.00 1.54 -16.36
C THR A 28 -6.31 2.81 -16.90
N LEU A 29 -5.53 3.51 -16.07
CA LEU A 29 -4.76 4.69 -16.47
C LEU A 29 -3.67 4.35 -17.49
N GLY A 30 -3.04 3.19 -17.35
CA GLY A 30 -2.03 2.72 -18.31
C GLY A 30 -2.61 2.24 -19.63
N ALA A 31 -3.84 1.67 -19.59
CA ALA A 31 -4.51 1.18 -20.78
C ALA A 31 -5.26 2.28 -21.56
N ASP A 32 -5.62 3.38 -20.90
CA ASP A 32 -6.45 4.46 -21.45
C ASP A 32 -5.87 5.84 -21.08
N PRO A 33 -5.04 6.44 -21.94
CA PRO A 33 -4.45 7.75 -21.69
C PRO A 33 -5.50 8.88 -21.63
N GLU A 34 -6.64 8.73 -22.32
CA GLU A 34 -7.71 9.73 -22.28
C GLU A 34 -8.32 9.85 -20.87
N PHE A 35 -8.29 8.75 -20.11
CA PHE A 35 -8.74 8.80 -18.71
C PHE A 35 -7.84 9.69 -17.85
N ALA A 36 -6.53 9.64 -18.02
CA ALA A 36 -5.60 10.53 -17.32
C ALA A 36 -5.84 11.99 -17.73
N GLN A 37 -6.03 12.27 -19.04
CA GLN A 37 -6.36 13.60 -19.53
C GLN A 37 -7.67 14.14 -18.94
N ALA A 38 -8.71 13.29 -18.82
CA ALA A 38 -9.98 13.69 -18.21
C ALA A 38 -9.86 14.05 -16.73
N LEU A 39 -8.83 13.54 -16.02
CA LEU A 39 -8.54 13.89 -14.63
C LEU A 39 -7.82 15.26 -14.49
N ALA A 40 -7.20 15.78 -15.52
CA ALA A 40 -6.36 16.98 -15.49
C ALA A 40 -7.10 18.27 -15.06
N LYS A 41 -8.42 18.30 -15.23
CA LYS A 41 -9.26 19.44 -14.80
C LYS A 41 -9.38 19.57 -13.27
N TYR A 42 -9.15 18.49 -12.53
CA TYR A 42 -9.31 18.46 -11.08
C TYR A 42 -8.02 18.86 -10.36
N LYS A 43 -7.97 20.07 -9.84
CA LYS A 43 -6.78 20.62 -9.17
C LYS A 43 -6.62 20.15 -7.73
N ARG A 44 -7.71 19.64 -7.15
CA ARG A 44 -7.73 19.08 -5.79
C ARG A 44 -7.59 17.54 -5.76
N LEU A 45 -7.15 16.95 -6.87
CA LEU A 45 -6.89 15.53 -7.00
C LEU A 45 -5.39 15.22 -6.84
N HIS A 46 -5.08 14.21 -6.04
CA HIS A 46 -3.77 13.55 -6.01
C HIS A 46 -3.96 12.05 -6.25
N VAL A 47 -3.20 11.47 -7.18
CA VAL A 47 -3.32 10.05 -7.54
C VAL A 47 -2.14 9.27 -7.01
N ARG A 48 -2.41 8.29 -6.14
CA ARG A 48 -1.42 7.31 -5.65
C ARG A 48 -1.55 6.03 -6.46
N VAL A 49 -0.52 5.73 -7.28
CA VAL A 49 -0.51 4.53 -8.12
C VAL A 49 0.22 3.40 -7.39
N SER A 50 -0.52 2.37 -7.02
CA SER A 50 0.00 1.23 -6.27
C SER A 50 0.54 0.14 -7.20
N ILE A 51 1.85 -0.10 -7.12
CA ILE A 51 2.57 -1.15 -7.85
C ILE A 51 2.81 -2.30 -6.88
N LYS A 52 2.46 -3.53 -7.27
CA LYS A 52 2.60 -4.73 -6.46
C LYS A 52 3.80 -5.54 -6.93
N GLY A 53 4.84 -5.61 -6.09
CA GLY A 53 6.10 -6.26 -6.43
C GLY A 53 7.04 -5.40 -7.28
N THR A 54 8.18 -5.97 -7.65
CA THR A 54 9.27 -5.30 -8.35
C THR A 54 9.62 -5.96 -9.69
N SER A 55 8.88 -7.01 -10.07
CA SER A 55 9.00 -7.72 -11.35
C SER A 55 7.65 -8.23 -11.84
N GLU A 56 7.58 -8.64 -13.11
CA GLU A 56 6.39 -9.25 -13.71
C GLU A 56 6.00 -10.56 -13.01
N ASP A 57 6.99 -11.38 -12.64
CA ASP A 57 6.76 -12.66 -11.96
C ASP A 57 6.24 -12.45 -10.54
N GLU A 58 6.86 -11.56 -9.78
CA GLU A 58 6.40 -11.19 -8.43
C GLU A 58 5.00 -10.57 -8.47
N TYR A 59 4.74 -9.71 -9.46
CA TYR A 59 3.40 -9.14 -9.66
C TYR A 59 2.35 -10.21 -9.92
N HIS A 60 2.66 -11.19 -10.78
CA HIS A 60 1.77 -12.32 -11.04
C HIS A 60 1.51 -13.16 -9.79
N GLU A 61 2.57 -13.49 -9.05
CA GLU A 61 2.46 -14.26 -7.80
C GLU A 61 1.59 -13.56 -6.75
N LEU A 62 1.77 -12.25 -6.59
CA LEU A 62 1.06 -11.46 -5.58
C LEU A 62 -0.38 -11.14 -5.95
N THR A 63 -0.71 -11.05 -7.24
CA THR A 63 -2.02 -10.54 -7.69
C THR A 63 -2.86 -11.56 -8.46
N GLY A 64 -2.24 -12.59 -9.02
CA GLY A 64 -2.86 -13.52 -9.96
C GLY A 64 -3.13 -12.91 -11.34
N ALA A 65 -2.75 -11.64 -11.58
CA ALA A 65 -2.93 -10.96 -12.86
C ALA A 65 -1.88 -11.43 -13.88
N MET A 66 -2.12 -11.17 -15.17
CA MET A 66 -1.14 -11.50 -16.21
C MET A 66 0.16 -10.72 -16.00
N PRO A 67 1.36 -11.36 -16.08
CA PRO A 67 2.64 -10.70 -15.91
C PRO A 67 2.79 -9.42 -16.75
N SER A 68 2.38 -9.48 -18.01
CA SER A 68 2.44 -8.34 -18.95
C SER A 68 1.65 -7.09 -18.50
N SER A 69 0.71 -7.25 -17.56
CA SER A 69 -0.03 -6.14 -16.98
C SER A 69 0.81 -5.30 -15.99
N TYR A 70 1.95 -5.82 -15.52
CA TYR A 70 2.87 -5.12 -14.62
C TYR A 70 3.34 -3.76 -15.16
N ARG A 71 3.48 -3.63 -16.47
CA ARG A 71 3.86 -2.37 -17.14
C ARG A 71 2.80 -1.27 -17.05
N LEU A 72 1.50 -1.63 -16.90
CA LEU A 72 0.40 -0.66 -16.99
C LEU A 72 0.43 0.42 -15.89
N PRO A 73 0.72 0.14 -14.62
CA PRO A 73 0.94 1.17 -13.60
C PRO A 73 1.99 2.22 -13.99
N PHE A 74 3.09 1.82 -14.64
CA PHE A 74 4.15 2.73 -15.09
C PHE A 74 3.66 3.61 -16.23
N LEU A 75 2.97 3.04 -17.21
CA LEU A 75 2.33 3.82 -18.30
C LEU A 75 1.30 4.80 -17.73
N GLY A 76 0.49 4.35 -16.75
CA GLY A 76 -0.49 5.20 -16.09
C GLY A 76 0.14 6.40 -15.37
N LEU A 77 1.28 6.20 -14.70
CA LEU A 77 2.06 7.29 -14.11
C LEU A 77 2.56 8.27 -15.19
N GLY A 78 3.06 7.76 -16.31
CA GLY A 78 3.47 8.61 -17.44
C GLY A 78 2.30 9.46 -17.95
N HIS A 79 1.15 8.82 -18.23
CA HIS A 79 -0.04 9.52 -18.71
C HIS A 79 -0.55 10.59 -17.72
N LEU A 80 -0.49 10.32 -16.40
CA LEU A 80 -0.85 11.31 -15.38
C LEU A 80 0.08 12.50 -15.37
N ILE A 81 1.41 12.26 -15.48
CA ILE A 81 2.42 13.32 -15.51
C ILE A 81 2.26 14.17 -16.77
N ASP A 82 2.10 13.54 -17.93
CA ASP A 82 1.91 14.22 -19.21
C ASP A 82 0.62 15.08 -19.22
N ALA A 83 -0.41 14.62 -18.50
CA ALA A 83 -1.65 15.37 -18.30
C ALA A 83 -1.55 16.45 -17.20
N GLY A 84 -0.44 16.57 -16.49
CA GLY A 84 -0.25 17.52 -15.40
C GLY A 84 -1.06 17.20 -14.13
N VAL A 85 -1.42 15.93 -13.94
CA VAL A 85 -2.13 15.45 -12.73
C VAL A 85 -1.12 15.16 -11.63
N SER A 86 -1.37 15.68 -10.43
CA SER A 86 -0.55 15.37 -9.25
C SER A 86 -0.59 13.88 -8.93
N CYS A 87 0.57 13.22 -8.92
CA CYS A 87 0.63 11.79 -8.63
C CYS A 87 1.97 11.35 -8.01
N ASN A 88 1.95 10.17 -7.38
CA ASN A 88 3.15 9.46 -6.96
C ASN A 88 2.99 7.95 -7.11
N ALA A 89 4.11 7.24 -7.07
CA ALA A 89 4.16 5.78 -7.07
C ALA A 89 4.27 5.24 -5.63
N CYS A 90 3.46 4.22 -5.30
CA CYS A 90 3.52 3.47 -4.06
C CYS A 90 3.86 2.01 -4.38
N VAL A 91 5.07 1.56 -4.07
CA VAL A 91 5.56 0.22 -4.42
C VAL A 91 5.51 -0.69 -3.22
N MET A 92 4.75 -1.78 -3.30
CA MET A 92 4.76 -2.85 -2.31
C MET A 92 6.04 -3.67 -2.46
N VAL A 93 6.95 -3.58 -1.49
CA VAL A 93 8.27 -4.24 -1.51
C VAL A 93 8.42 -5.34 -0.47
N SER A 94 7.33 -5.80 0.12
CA SER A 94 7.38 -6.78 1.21
C SER A 94 7.92 -8.15 0.81
N PHE A 95 7.92 -8.48 -0.46
CA PHE A 95 8.35 -9.77 -0.99
C PHE A 95 9.63 -9.65 -1.83
N SER A 96 10.00 -8.43 -2.19
CA SER A 96 11.12 -8.11 -3.05
C SER A 96 12.45 -8.10 -2.28
N ASP A 97 13.54 -8.34 -2.99
CA ASP A 97 14.90 -8.14 -2.54
C ASP A 97 15.43 -6.72 -2.88
N GLU A 98 16.69 -6.45 -2.52
CA GLU A 98 17.30 -5.14 -2.76
C GLU A 98 17.52 -4.85 -4.24
N ASP A 99 17.85 -5.88 -5.03
CA ASP A 99 18.07 -5.74 -6.47
C ASP A 99 16.75 -5.41 -7.20
N GLY A 100 15.66 -6.08 -6.85
CA GLY A 100 14.32 -5.78 -7.34
C GLY A 100 13.88 -4.36 -6.97
N ILE A 101 14.13 -3.93 -5.73
CA ILE A 101 13.83 -2.55 -5.29
C ILE A 101 14.65 -1.53 -6.09
N ALA A 102 15.93 -1.82 -6.34
CA ALA A 102 16.77 -0.95 -7.17
C ALA A 102 16.28 -0.93 -8.62
N GLN A 103 15.84 -2.06 -9.17
CA GLN A 103 15.32 -2.15 -10.53
C GLN A 103 14.03 -1.34 -10.71
N VAL A 104 13.04 -1.50 -9.82
CA VAL A 104 11.77 -0.75 -9.94
C VAL A 104 12.00 0.77 -9.83
N LYS A 105 12.97 1.21 -9.02
CA LYS A 105 13.36 2.62 -8.97
C LYS A 105 13.96 3.10 -10.30
N ARG A 106 14.82 2.30 -10.93
CA ARG A 106 15.36 2.62 -12.27
C ARG A 106 14.22 2.76 -13.31
N ASP A 107 13.26 1.84 -13.27
CA ASP A 107 12.14 1.85 -14.21
C ASP A 107 11.19 3.04 -13.98
N LEU A 108 10.92 3.40 -12.72
CA LEU A 108 10.21 4.65 -12.39
C LEU A 108 10.96 5.90 -12.86
N GLY A 109 12.29 5.91 -12.72
CA GLY A 109 13.14 6.99 -13.20
C GLY A 109 13.09 7.17 -14.73
N LYS A 110 12.87 6.09 -15.50
CA LYS A 110 12.65 6.15 -16.96
C LYS A 110 11.29 6.77 -17.31
N VAL A 111 10.25 6.56 -16.47
CA VAL A 111 8.96 7.23 -16.66
C VAL A 111 9.13 8.74 -16.49
N HIS A 112 9.67 9.16 -15.36
CA HIS A 112 9.99 10.57 -15.10
C HIS A 112 10.95 10.70 -13.91
N PRO A 113 12.10 11.40 -14.04
CA PRO A 113 13.08 11.51 -12.94
C PRO A 113 12.50 12.11 -11.65
N GLY A 114 11.52 13.00 -11.76
CA GLY A 114 10.85 13.63 -10.62
C GLY A 114 10.07 12.69 -9.73
N ILE A 115 9.60 11.55 -10.25
CA ILE A 115 8.86 10.52 -9.46
C ILE A 115 9.72 9.99 -8.31
N LEU A 116 11.02 9.88 -8.49
CA LEU A 116 11.92 9.33 -7.49
C LEU A 116 11.96 10.14 -6.19
N LYS A 117 11.55 11.42 -6.23
CA LYS A 117 11.47 12.28 -5.04
C LYS A 117 10.27 11.98 -4.16
N SER A 118 9.23 11.35 -4.71
CA SER A 118 7.95 11.08 -4.04
C SER A 118 7.55 9.60 -4.04
N VAL A 119 8.44 8.70 -4.49
CA VAL A 119 8.16 7.26 -4.44
C VAL A 119 8.04 6.78 -2.99
N GLU A 120 6.96 6.06 -2.69
CA GLU A 120 6.74 5.42 -1.40
C GLU A 120 7.04 3.92 -1.52
N LEU A 121 7.92 3.41 -0.66
CA LEU A 121 8.16 1.97 -0.52
C LEU A 121 7.30 1.44 0.63
N GLU A 122 6.27 0.68 0.29
CA GLU A 122 5.30 0.19 1.24
C GLU A 122 5.64 -1.23 1.72
N LYS A 123 5.42 -1.46 3.02
CA LYS A 123 5.52 -2.79 3.63
C LYS A 123 4.17 -3.22 4.15
N ILE A 124 3.82 -4.49 3.91
CA ILE A 124 2.59 -5.07 4.39
C ILE A 124 2.49 -4.98 5.91
N THR A 125 1.34 -4.58 6.41
CA THR A 125 1.07 -4.58 7.85
C THR A 125 0.47 -5.92 8.26
N MET A 126 1.14 -6.62 9.17
CA MET A 126 0.76 -7.95 9.63
C MET A 126 -0.39 -7.90 10.63
N PHE A 127 -1.61 -7.76 10.12
CA PHE A 127 -2.83 -8.04 10.88
C PHE A 127 -3.07 -9.56 10.96
N PRO A 128 -3.77 -10.10 11.98
CA PRO A 128 -4.01 -11.54 12.11
C PRO A 128 -4.59 -12.19 10.85
N LYS A 129 -5.60 -11.55 10.23
CA LYS A 129 -6.20 -12.04 8.99
C LYS A 129 -5.26 -11.97 7.78
N VAL A 130 -4.33 -11.02 7.76
CA VAL A 130 -3.31 -10.94 6.70
C VAL A 130 -2.32 -12.08 6.84
N ALA A 131 -1.82 -12.33 8.05
CA ALA A 131 -0.92 -13.45 8.34
C ALA A 131 -1.55 -14.80 7.97
N GLU A 132 -2.83 -15.01 8.30
CA GLU A 132 -3.58 -16.20 7.92
C GLU A 132 -3.69 -16.38 6.41
N ARG A 133 -4.03 -15.31 5.66
CA ARG A 133 -4.12 -15.34 4.19
C ARG A 133 -2.78 -15.65 3.54
N LEU A 134 -1.70 -15.01 4.00
CA LEU A 134 -0.35 -15.27 3.49
C LEU A 134 0.06 -16.72 3.73
N LYS A 135 -0.18 -17.25 4.94
CA LYS A 135 0.07 -18.65 5.26
C LYS A 135 -0.71 -19.59 4.34
N LYS A 136 -2.00 -19.31 4.10
CA LYS A 136 -2.86 -20.11 3.20
C LYS A 136 -2.38 -20.06 1.74
N ALA A 137 -1.87 -18.92 1.30
CA ALA A 137 -1.32 -18.75 -0.05
C ALA A 137 0.13 -19.24 -0.19
N GLY A 138 0.78 -19.70 0.89
CA GLY A 138 2.19 -20.11 0.88
C GLY A 138 3.16 -18.92 0.74
N LEU A 139 2.69 -17.68 0.86
CA LEU A 139 3.48 -16.47 0.69
C LEU A 139 4.16 -16.07 2.01
N LYS A 140 5.46 -15.78 1.94
CA LYS A 140 6.26 -15.33 3.07
C LYS A 140 6.95 -14.02 2.75
N PRO A 141 6.55 -12.90 3.37
CA PRO A 141 7.20 -11.62 3.12
C PRO A 141 8.63 -11.59 3.67
N THR A 142 9.54 -10.97 2.94
CA THR A 142 10.93 -10.69 3.37
C THR A 142 10.96 -9.56 4.40
N SER A 143 9.98 -8.66 4.33
CA SER A 143 9.83 -7.54 5.27
C SER A 143 8.36 -7.21 5.53
N ALA A 144 8.01 -6.85 6.78
CA ALA A 144 6.65 -6.48 7.15
C ALA A 144 6.63 -5.50 8.34
N LYS A 145 5.54 -4.74 8.46
CA LYS A 145 5.23 -3.95 9.66
C LYS A 145 4.38 -4.80 10.60
N TYR A 146 4.80 -4.95 11.85
CA TYR A 146 4.03 -5.67 12.87
C TYR A 146 3.30 -4.67 13.77
N ILE A 147 2.01 -4.90 14.00
CA ILE A 147 1.27 -4.13 14.99
C ILE A 147 1.79 -4.55 16.36
N ARG A 148 2.35 -3.60 17.12
CA ARG A 148 2.64 -3.83 18.53
C ARG A 148 1.32 -4.07 19.26
N GLY A 149 1.02 -5.33 19.57
CA GLY A 149 -0.09 -5.68 20.45
C GLY A 149 0.08 -4.92 21.77
N LYS A 150 -0.95 -4.25 22.26
CA LYS A 150 -0.99 -3.83 23.64
C LYS A 150 -0.71 -5.09 24.48
N ARG A 151 0.46 -5.18 25.14
CA ARG A 151 0.71 -6.19 26.14
C ARG A 151 -0.42 -6.02 27.16
N ARG A 152 -1.37 -6.96 27.20
CA ARG A 152 -2.21 -7.16 28.38
C ARG A 152 -1.22 -7.46 29.48
N ALA A 153 -1.07 -6.54 30.43
CA ALA A 153 -0.39 -6.81 31.68
C ALA A 153 -1.11 -8.00 32.28
N ALA A 154 -0.43 -9.15 32.31
CA ALA A 154 -0.87 -10.28 33.10
C ALA A 154 -0.81 -9.80 34.55
N GLN A 155 -1.98 -9.46 35.10
CA GLN A 155 -2.12 -9.28 36.53
C GLN A 155 -1.86 -10.65 37.15
N GLY A 156 -0.65 -10.82 37.66
CA GLY A 156 -0.30 -11.92 38.52
C GLY A 156 -1.15 -11.84 39.80
N GLN A 157 -2.16 -12.67 39.90
CA GLN A 157 -2.74 -13.01 41.16
C GLN A 157 -1.72 -13.91 41.89
N SER A 158 -0.91 -13.32 42.74
CA SER A 158 -0.19 -14.06 43.77
C SER A 158 -1.21 -14.47 44.82
N ALA A 159 -1.57 -15.74 44.79
CA ALA A 159 -2.27 -16.39 45.91
C ALA A 159 -1.36 -16.34 47.13
N GLY A 160 -1.66 -15.45 48.04
CA GLY A 160 -1.02 -15.41 49.36
C GLY A 160 -1.51 -16.62 50.20
N THR A 161 -0.65 -17.58 50.38
CA THR A 161 -0.80 -18.65 51.35
C THR A 161 -0.72 -18.04 52.76
N ARG A 162 -1.84 -17.96 53.46
CA ARG A 162 -1.87 -17.69 54.91
C ARG A 162 -1.39 -18.94 55.63
N GLN A 163 -0.18 -18.89 56.18
CA GLN A 163 0.25 -19.78 57.24
C GLN A 163 -0.37 -19.29 58.54
N LEU A 164 -1.21 -20.16 59.10
CA LEU A 164 -1.62 -20.11 60.49
C LEU A 164 -0.48 -20.63 61.37
N SER A 165 0.19 -19.78 62.10
CA SER A 165 1.03 -20.19 63.22
C SER A 165 0.29 -19.88 64.51
N SER A 166 -0.16 -20.97 65.13
CA SER A 166 -0.52 -21.02 66.52
C SER A 166 0.69 -20.73 67.40
N ASN A 167 0.60 -19.80 68.33
CA ASN A 167 1.36 -19.84 69.56
C ASN A 167 0.49 -19.32 70.70
N ILE A 168 0.17 -20.28 71.51
CA ILE A 168 -0.30 -20.14 72.87
C ILE A 168 0.90 -19.76 73.76
N ASN A 169 0.81 -18.72 74.61
CA ASN A 169 1.25 -18.80 76.00
C ASN A 169 1.10 -17.44 76.73
N TYR A 170 0.40 -17.61 77.94
CA TYR A 170 0.27 -16.76 79.12
C TYR A 170 -0.31 -15.36 79.00
#